data_3de9b7bfcddf6559fef512488f89b426
#
_entry.id   3de9b7bfcddf6559fef512488f89b426
#
_cell.length_a   1.000
_cell.length_b   1.000
_cell.length_c   1.000
_cell.angle_alpha   90.00
_cell.angle_beta   90.00
_cell.angle_gamma   90.00
#
_symmetry.space_group_name_H-M   'P 1'
#
loop_
_entity.id
_entity.type
_entity.pdbx_description
1 polymer ?
#
loop_
_entity_poly.entity_id
_entity_poly.type
_entity_poly.pdbx_seq_one_letter_code
_entity_poly.pdbx_strand_id
1 'polypeptide(L)'
;VIDQAIPLAAVVVVVLVAIWVLVGKLRGRRKQKQARARLITLFESQTAAEKRLKLAFALIEVNEYRREGLEEIAPRLQDVFLTTLARALGDKQHQVRGMAASHLGVIGDESVVPHLLAALEDDHAYVRSSAALGLGRLRASAAKEKLAYVSKEDWDQTVRSRAREALERIR
;
A
#
# COMPACT_ATOMS: atom_id res chain seq x y z
N VAL A 1 27.63 -47.54 -6.41
CA VAL A 1 27.40 -46.34 -5.61
C VAL A 1 28.45 -45.34 -6.04
N ILE A 2 28.02 -44.37 -6.87
CA ILE A 2 28.90 -43.31 -7.36
C ILE A 2 28.90 -42.24 -6.26
N ASP A 3 29.98 -42.19 -5.49
CA ASP A 3 30.26 -41.13 -4.53
C ASP A 3 30.61 -39.85 -5.33
N GLN A 4 29.59 -39.03 -5.66
CA GLN A 4 29.79 -37.75 -6.28
C GLN A 4 30.16 -36.70 -5.22
N ALA A 5 31.41 -36.73 -4.79
CA ALA A 5 31.97 -35.68 -3.97
C ALA A 5 31.89 -34.35 -4.77
N ILE A 6 31.05 -33.39 -4.33
CA ILE A 6 30.96 -32.08 -4.92
C ILE A 6 32.35 -31.43 -4.86
N PRO A 7 32.94 -31.05 -5.99
CA PRO A 7 34.29 -30.48 -6.02
C PRO A 7 34.32 -29.18 -5.19
N LEU A 8 35.34 -29.03 -4.36
CA LEU A 8 35.52 -27.89 -3.45
C LEU A 8 35.37 -26.54 -4.19
N ALA A 9 35.81 -26.46 -5.44
CA ALA A 9 35.66 -25.30 -6.31
C ALA A 9 34.20 -24.93 -6.54
N ALA A 10 33.30 -25.90 -6.72
CA ALA A 10 31.87 -25.65 -6.91
C ALA A 10 31.23 -25.07 -5.63
N VAL A 11 31.63 -25.56 -4.46
CA VAL A 11 31.18 -25.03 -3.16
C VAL A 11 31.63 -23.57 -3.00
N VAL A 12 32.89 -23.26 -3.33
CA VAL A 12 33.43 -21.90 -3.23
C VAL A 12 32.67 -20.94 -4.17
N VAL A 13 32.37 -21.35 -5.41
CA VAL A 13 31.58 -20.53 -6.34
C VAL A 13 30.18 -20.25 -5.80
N VAL A 14 29.50 -21.26 -5.28
CA VAL A 14 28.16 -21.09 -4.71
C VAL A 14 28.18 -20.10 -3.52
N VAL A 15 29.18 -20.22 -2.64
CA VAL A 15 29.35 -19.30 -1.49
C VAL A 15 29.60 -17.88 -1.97
N LEU A 16 30.48 -17.67 -2.96
CA LEU A 16 30.76 -16.34 -3.50
C LEU A 16 29.52 -15.70 -4.16
N VAL A 17 28.74 -16.47 -4.91
CA VAL A 17 27.46 -16.01 -5.49
C VAL A 17 26.47 -15.65 -4.39
N ALA A 18 26.35 -16.48 -3.34
CA ALA A 18 25.46 -16.20 -2.21
C ALA A 18 25.89 -14.90 -1.48
N ILE A 19 27.16 -14.70 -1.25
CA ILE A 19 27.71 -13.47 -0.65
C ILE A 19 27.41 -12.26 -1.55
N TRP A 20 27.63 -12.38 -2.87
CA TRP A 20 27.36 -11.30 -3.81
C TRP A 20 25.87 -10.90 -3.83
N VAL A 21 24.96 -11.88 -3.86
CA VAL A 21 23.52 -11.66 -3.76
C VAL A 21 23.14 -11.00 -2.43
N LEU A 22 23.72 -11.47 -1.32
CA LEU A 22 23.47 -10.89 0.01
C LEU A 22 23.93 -9.43 0.09
N VAL A 23 25.15 -9.14 -0.38
CA VAL A 23 25.69 -7.78 -0.44
C VAL A 23 24.82 -6.88 -1.33
N GLY A 24 24.35 -7.38 -2.47
CA GLY A 24 23.43 -6.65 -3.34
C GLY A 24 22.12 -6.29 -2.64
N LYS A 25 21.50 -7.25 -1.94
CA LYS A 25 20.29 -7.02 -1.14
C LYS A 25 20.52 -6.00 0.00
N LEU A 26 21.64 -6.09 0.71
CA LEU A 26 21.97 -5.15 1.78
C LEU A 26 22.19 -3.73 1.26
N ARG A 27 22.88 -3.57 0.13
CA ARG A 27 23.06 -2.28 -0.53
C ARG A 27 21.74 -1.68 -0.99
N GLY A 28 20.85 -2.51 -1.57
CA GLY A 28 19.49 -2.11 -1.96
C GLY A 28 18.68 -1.58 -0.77
N ARG A 29 18.66 -2.33 0.34
CA ARG A 29 17.98 -1.94 1.58
C ARG A 29 18.52 -0.63 2.18
N ARG A 30 19.84 -0.41 2.14
CA ARG A 30 20.45 0.84 2.60
C ARG A 30 20.02 2.03 1.74
N LYS A 31 20.04 1.88 0.41
CA LYS A 31 19.58 2.93 -0.52
C LYS A 31 18.11 3.27 -0.30
N GLN A 32 17.26 2.27 -0.15
CA GLN A 32 15.83 2.45 0.13
C GLN A 32 15.61 3.18 1.47
N LYS A 33 16.32 2.77 2.54
CA LYS A 33 16.25 3.45 3.84
C LYS A 33 16.67 4.91 3.76
N GLN A 34 17.74 5.23 3.00
CA GLN A 34 18.19 6.60 2.79
C GLN A 34 17.19 7.43 1.98
N ALA A 35 16.63 6.87 0.90
CA ALA A 35 15.61 7.52 0.09
C ALA A 35 14.36 7.83 0.91
N ARG A 36 13.89 6.87 1.72
CA ARG A 36 12.77 7.05 2.64
C ARG A 36 13.05 8.17 3.64
N ALA A 37 14.21 8.17 4.31
CA ALA A 37 14.56 9.20 5.28
C ALA A 37 14.56 10.61 4.67
N ARG A 38 15.10 10.77 3.46
CA ARG A 38 15.07 12.05 2.73
C ARG A 38 13.63 12.49 2.41
N LEU A 39 12.78 11.57 1.95
CA LEU A 39 11.39 11.88 1.66
C LEU A 39 10.60 12.26 2.91
N ILE A 40 10.86 11.62 4.05
CA ILE A 40 10.26 11.99 5.34
C ILE A 40 10.61 13.43 5.70
N THR A 41 11.88 13.79 5.66
CA THR A 41 12.33 15.16 5.94
C THR A 41 11.68 16.19 5.02
N LEU A 42 11.59 15.88 3.71
CA LEU A 42 10.90 16.73 2.73
C LEU A 42 9.40 16.84 3.01
N PHE A 43 8.74 15.74 3.35
CA PHE A 43 7.32 15.73 3.68
C PHE A 43 7.00 16.57 4.92
N GLU A 44 7.84 16.49 5.94
CA GLU A 44 7.67 17.24 7.19
C GLU A 44 7.91 18.74 7.02
N SER A 45 8.88 19.12 6.18
CA SER A 45 9.18 20.53 5.89
C SER A 45 8.20 21.17 4.90
N GLN A 46 7.39 20.37 4.17
CA GLN A 46 6.54 20.88 3.11
C GLN A 46 5.20 21.37 3.67
N THR A 47 4.83 22.63 3.37
CA THR A 47 3.58 23.26 3.77
C THR A 47 2.51 23.25 2.66
N ALA A 48 2.92 23.26 1.38
CA ALA A 48 2.00 23.25 0.26
C ALA A 48 1.29 21.89 0.12
N ALA A 49 -0.05 21.87 0.25
CA ALA A 49 -0.86 20.64 0.30
C ALA A 49 -0.64 19.71 -0.90
N GLU A 50 -0.58 20.26 -2.11
CA GLU A 50 -0.38 19.45 -3.33
C GLU A 50 1.00 18.77 -3.36
N LYS A 51 2.06 19.50 -2.99
CA LYS A 51 3.41 18.93 -2.92
C LYS A 51 3.52 17.90 -1.80
N ARG A 52 2.87 18.19 -0.67
CA ARG A 52 2.82 17.26 0.47
C ARG A 52 2.12 15.95 0.10
N LEU A 53 1.03 16.02 -0.66
CA LEU A 53 0.34 14.84 -1.17
C LEU A 53 1.22 14.02 -2.13
N LYS A 54 1.93 14.66 -3.05
CA LYS A 54 2.88 13.97 -3.95
C LYS A 54 3.99 13.26 -3.18
N LEU A 55 4.51 13.88 -2.13
CA LEU A 55 5.51 13.27 -1.24
C LEU A 55 4.93 12.11 -0.43
N ALA A 56 3.68 12.22 0.02
CA ALA A 56 2.99 11.13 0.71
C ALA A 56 2.84 9.89 -0.19
N PHE A 57 2.44 10.06 -1.46
CA PHE A 57 2.40 8.96 -2.42
C PHE A 57 3.79 8.36 -2.66
N ALA A 58 4.79 9.19 -2.92
CA ALA A 58 6.17 8.73 -3.13
C ALA A 58 6.72 7.94 -1.93
N LEU A 59 6.37 8.31 -0.70
CA LEU A 59 6.76 7.59 0.51
C LEU A 59 6.20 6.16 0.54
N ILE A 60 4.94 5.99 0.16
CA ILE A 60 4.33 4.65 0.12
C ILE A 60 4.98 3.79 -0.97
N GLU A 61 5.24 4.36 -2.15
CA GLU A 61 5.91 3.64 -3.26
C GLU A 61 7.33 3.23 -2.90
N VAL A 62 8.16 4.16 -2.42
CA VAL A 62 9.55 3.87 -2.03
C VAL A 62 9.59 2.85 -0.88
N ASN A 63 8.57 2.81 -0.05
CA ASN A 63 8.43 1.83 1.02
C ASN A 63 7.76 0.51 0.57
N GLU A 64 7.62 0.29 -0.74
CA GLU A 64 7.07 -0.94 -1.32
C GLU A 64 5.67 -1.31 -0.79
N TYR A 65 4.84 -0.30 -0.55
CA TYR A 65 3.48 -0.47 0.01
C TYR A 65 3.45 -1.24 1.34
N ARG A 66 4.45 -1.01 2.20
CA ARG A 66 4.52 -1.59 3.54
C ARG A 66 4.39 -0.49 4.59
N ARG A 67 3.85 -0.85 5.76
CA ARG A 67 3.75 0.06 6.90
C ARG A 67 5.07 0.18 7.67
N GLU A 68 5.86 -0.90 7.66
CA GLU A 68 7.12 -0.97 8.42
C GLU A 68 8.07 0.16 8.03
N GLY A 69 8.48 0.93 9.04
CA GLY A 69 9.38 2.07 8.91
C GLY A 69 8.69 3.38 8.52
N LEU A 70 7.36 3.43 8.51
CA LEU A 70 6.54 4.63 8.38
C LEU A 70 5.71 4.90 9.64
N GLU A 71 5.86 4.10 10.69
CA GLU A 71 5.01 4.10 11.90
C GLU A 71 4.93 5.49 12.52
N GLU A 72 6.05 6.19 12.62
CA GLU A 72 6.16 7.51 13.25
C GLU A 72 5.40 8.60 12.47
N ILE A 73 5.40 8.52 11.15
CA ILE A 73 4.74 9.50 10.28
C ILE A 73 3.36 9.04 9.77
N ALA A 74 2.97 7.79 10.04
CA ALA A 74 1.73 7.22 9.57
C ALA A 74 0.49 8.07 9.90
N PRO A 75 0.32 8.63 11.10
CA PRO A 75 -0.80 9.50 11.39
C PRO A 75 -0.87 10.73 10.49
N ARG A 76 0.28 11.36 10.20
CA ARG A 76 0.35 12.55 9.32
C ARG A 76 0.10 12.21 7.85
N LEU A 77 0.54 11.04 7.39
CA LEU A 77 0.21 10.52 6.06
C LEU A 77 -1.28 10.21 5.96
N GLN A 78 -1.83 9.59 7.01
CA GLN A 78 -3.25 9.29 7.12
C GLN A 78 -4.11 10.55 6.99
N ASP A 79 -3.79 11.62 7.70
CA ASP A 79 -4.49 12.91 7.61
C ASP A 79 -4.50 13.48 6.18
N VAL A 80 -3.36 13.40 5.49
CA VAL A 80 -3.25 13.86 4.10
C VAL A 80 -4.15 13.03 3.18
N PHE A 81 -4.19 11.71 3.34
CA PHE A 81 -5.01 10.84 2.51
C PHE A 81 -6.50 10.94 2.84
N LEU A 82 -6.88 11.07 4.12
CA LEU A 82 -8.26 11.31 4.52
C LEU A 82 -8.77 12.65 3.98
N THR A 83 -7.98 13.70 4.09
CA THR A 83 -8.32 15.00 3.52
C THR A 83 -8.49 14.91 1.99
N THR A 84 -7.65 14.12 1.32
CA THR A 84 -7.71 13.92 -0.12
C THR A 84 -8.95 13.11 -0.52
N LEU A 85 -9.29 12.09 0.24
CA LEU A 85 -10.47 11.28 0.02
C LEU A 85 -11.77 12.08 0.23
N ALA A 86 -11.80 12.93 1.25
CA ALA A 86 -12.95 13.77 1.58
C ALA A 86 -13.16 14.96 0.62
N ARG A 87 -12.11 15.45 -0.01
CA ARG A 87 -12.16 16.55 -1.00
C ARG A 87 -12.80 16.17 -2.33
N ALA A 88 -13.44 15.11 -2.35
CA ALA A 88 -14.12 14.51 -3.44
C ALA A 88 -14.91 15.42 -4.28
N LEU A 89 -14.71 16.07 -5.24
CA LEU A 89 -15.83 16.58 -6.07
C LEU A 89 -15.36 17.16 -7.41
N GLY A 90 -14.98 16.29 -8.30
CA GLY A 90 -14.75 16.63 -9.71
C GLY A 90 -14.18 15.41 -10.43
N ASP A 91 -14.68 15.13 -11.61
CA ASP A 91 -14.32 13.98 -12.44
C ASP A 91 -12.81 13.75 -12.62
N LYS A 92 -12.02 14.82 -12.53
CA LYS A 92 -10.56 14.73 -12.72
C LYS A 92 -9.79 14.26 -11.48
N GLN A 93 -10.42 14.11 -10.33
CA GLN A 93 -9.73 13.75 -9.07
C GLN A 93 -10.02 12.31 -8.58
N HIS A 94 -10.81 11.54 -9.30
CA HIS A 94 -11.11 10.16 -8.91
C HIS A 94 -9.86 9.27 -8.80
N GLN A 95 -8.84 9.49 -9.66
CA GLN A 95 -7.58 8.76 -9.56
C GLN A 95 -6.86 9.05 -8.25
N VAL A 96 -6.79 10.32 -7.85
CA VAL A 96 -6.14 10.75 -6.62
C VAL A 96 -6.89 10.25 -5.40
N ARG A 97 -8.24 10.28 -5.42
CA ARG A 97 -9.09 9.70 -4.35
C ARG A 97 -8.87 8.19 -4.22
N GLY A 98 -8.90 7.46 -5.34
CA GLY A 98 -8.67 6.02 -5.34
C GLY A 98 -7.28 5.64 -4.83
N MET A 99 -6.23 6.37 -5.24
CA MET A 99 -4.89 6.18 -4.68
C MET A 99 -4.88 6.43 -3.17
N ALA A 100 -5.51 7.50 -2.68
CA ALA A 100 -5.61 7.80 -1.26
C ALA A 100 -6.32 6.67 -0.49
N ALA A 101 -7.45 6.16 -0.99
CA ALA A 101 -8.17 5.04 -0.40
C ALA A 101 -7.30 3.77 -0.32
N SER A 102 -6.61 3.44 -1.41
CA SER A 102 -5.69 2.29 -1.43
C SER A 102 -4.53 2.44 -0.44
N HIS A 103 -3.97 3.63 -0.30
CA HIS A 103 -2.84 3.90 0.59
C HIS A 103 -3.25 3.97 2.07
N LEU A 104 -4.47 4.41 2.37
CA LEU A 104 -5.07 4.28 3.70
C LEU A 104 -5.14 2.81 4.14
N GLY A 105 -5.39 1.89 3.21
CA GLY A 105 -5.32 0.46 3.49
C GLY A 105 -3.92 -0.07 3.82
N VAL A 106 -2.86 0.68 3.52
CA VAL A 106 -1.46 0.30 3.82
C VAL A 106 -1.02 0.83 5.19
N ILE A 107 -1.29 2.12 5.45
CA ILE A 107 -0.75 2.82 6.62
C ILE A 107 -1.78 3.05 7.72
N GLY A 108 -3.07 2.96 7.40
CA GLY A 108 -4.17 3.24 8.31
C GLY A 108 -4.31 2.20 9.42
N ASP A 109 -5.20 2.51 10.32
CA ASP A 109 -5.70 1.67 11.38
C ASP A 109 -7.24 1.58 11.33
N GLU A 110 -7.87 1.09 12.38
CA GLU A 110 -9.33 0.95 12.41
C GLU A 110 -10.07 2.29 12.27
N SER A 111 -9.46 3.43 12.61
CA SER A 111 -10.08 4.75 12.51
C SER A 111 -10.42 5.17 11.08
N VAL A 112 -9.72 4.61 10.07
CA VAL A 112 -9.98 4.92 8.66
C VAL A 112 -11.11 4.07 8.06
N VAL A 113 -11.53 3.01 8.73
CA VAL A 113 -12.54 2.08 8.22
C VAL A 113 -13.86 2.77 7.85
N PRO A 114 -14.44 3.66 8.66
CA PRO A 114 -15.67 4.37 8.29
C PRO A 114 -15.53 5.18 6.99
N HIS A 115 -14.36 5.80 6.77
CA HIS A 115 -14.08 6.60 5.56
C HIS A 115 -13.95 5.71 4.32
N LEU A 116 -13.33 4.54 4.46
CA LEU A 116 -13.24 3.57 3.36
C LEU A 116 -14.60 2.91 3.07
N LEU A 117 -15.43 2.69 4.09
CA LEU A 117 -16.82 2.23 3.90
C LEU A 117 -17.65 3.25 3.10
N ALA A 118 -17.52 4.54 3.41
CA ALA A 118 -18.16 5.60 2.64
C ALA A 118 -17.63 5.64 1.20
N ALA A 119 -16.33 5.42 0.98
CA ALA A 119 -15.71 5.40 -0.34
C ALA A 119 -16.15 4.19 -1.21
N LEU A 120 -16.76 3.15 -0.64
CA LEU A 120 -17.43 2.09 -1.41
C LEU A 120 -18.68 2.59 -2.15
N GLU A 121 -19.16 3.78 -1.85
CA GLU A 121 -20.33 4.41 -2.48
C GLU A 121 -19.94 5.54 -3.44
N ASP A 122 -18.63 5.73 -3.70
CA ASP A 122 -18.13 6.75 -4.64
C ASP A 122 -18.70 6.51 -6.05
N ASP A 123 -18.97 7.57 -6.78
CA ASP A 123 -19.45 7.54 -8.15
C ASP A 123 -18.48 6.82 -9.11
N HIS A 124 -17.19 6.90 -8.86
CA HIS A 124 -16.16 6.27 -9.66
C HIS A 124 -15.77 4.85 -9.20
N ALA A 125 -15.89 3.88 -10.12
CA ALA A 125 -15.51 2.47 -9.88
C ALA A 125 -14.06 2.32 -9.38
N TYR A 126 -13.13 3.17 -9.85
CA TYR A 126 -11.74 3.13 -9.39
C TYR A 126 -11.61 3.46 -7.90
N VAL A 127 -12.40 4.40 -7.39
CA VAL A 127 -12.39 4.75 -5.95
C VAL A 127 -13.03 3.62 -5.14
N ARG A 128 -14.19 3.09 -5.58
CA ARG A 128 -14.85 1.97 -4.90
C ARG A 128 -13.96 0.73 -4.84
N SER A 129 -13.31 0.36 -5.95
CA SER A 129 -12.40 -0.79 -5.99
C SER A 129 -11.17 -0.61 -5.10
N SER A 130 -10.63 0.63 -5.04
CA SER A 130 -9.51 0.97 -4.16
C SER A 130 -9.90 0.95 -2.69
N ALA A 131 -11.11 1.38 -2.36
CA ALA A 131 -11.66 1.30 -1.01
C ALA A 131 -11.83 -0.16 -0.56
N ALA A 132 -12.37 -1.02 -1.42
CA ALA A 132 -12.48 -2.46 -1.15
C ALA A 132 -11.09 -3.09 -0.90
N LEU A 133 -10.10 -2.76 -1.73
CA LEU A 133 -8.72 -3.21 -1.54
C LEU A 133 -8.14 -2.72 -0.20
N GLY A 134 -8.38 -1.46 0.17
CA GLY A 134 -7.96 -0.86 1.44
C GLY A 134 -8.55 -1.59 2.65
N LEU A 135 -9.87 -1.84 2.64
CA LEU A 135 -10.58 -2.58 3.69
C LEU A 135 -10.06 -4.02 3.85
N GLY A 136 -9.75 -4.68 2.74
CA GLY A 136 -9.15 -6.01 2.75
C GLY A 136 -7.74 -6.03 3.35
N ARG A 137 -6.91 -5.01 3.06
CA ARG A 137 -5.57 -4.89 3.63
C ARG A 137 -5.59 -4.66 5.14
N LEU A 138 -6.53 -3.84 5.61
CA LEU A 138 -6.77 -3.60 7.04
C LEU A 138 -7.41 -4.80 7.76
N ARG A 139 -7.89 -5.80 7.02
CA ARG A 139 -8.69 -6.90 7.56
C ARG A 139 -9.88 -6.41 8.38
N ALA A 140 -10.53 -5.35 7.88
CA ALA A 140 -11.60 -4.65 8.58
C ALA A 140 -12.86 -5.53 8.71
N SER A 141 -13.02 -6.21 9.85
CA SER A 141 -14.16 -7.10 10.09
C SER A 141 -15.52 -6.39 10.01
N ALA A 142 -15.57 -5.12 10.40
CA ALA A 142 -16.76 -4.28 10.30
C ALA A 142 -17.23 -4.05 8.84
N ALA A 143 -16.36 -4.28 7.86
CA ALA A 143 -16.70 -4.10 6.44
C ALA A 143 -17.27 -5.36 5.77
N LYS A 144 -17.34 -6.51 6.46
CA LYS A 144 -17.75 -7.80 5.85
C LYS A 144 -19.10 -7.74 5.15
N GLU A 145 -20.11 -7.21 5.82
CA GLU A 145 -21.48 -7.15 5.30
C GLU A 145 -21.54 -6.27 4.05
N LYS A 146 -20.96 -5.06 4.11
CA LYS A 146 -20.95 -4.14 2.98
C LYS A 146 -20.14 -4.68 1.80
N LEU A 147 -18.99 -5.30 2.06
CA LEU A 147 -18.18 -5.94 1.01
C LEU A 147 -18.92 -7.15 0.39
N ALA A 148 -19.66 -7.93 1.19
CA ALA A 148 -20.46 -9.03 0.66
C ALA A 148 -21.57 -8.54 -0.29
N TYR A 149 -22.22 -7.43 0.04
CA TYR A 149 -23.17 -6.76 -0.83
C TYR A 149 -22.48 -6.27 -2.12
N VAL A 150 -21.42 -5.46 -2.01
CA VAL A 150 -20.68 -4.90 -3.14
C VAL A 150 -20.13 -5.99 -4.06
N SER A 151 -19.70 -7.13 -3.51
CA SER A 151 -19.17 -8.26 -4.30
C SER A 151 -20.18 -8.91 -5.25
N LYS A 152 -21.46 -8.67 -5.04
CA LYS A 152 -22.58 -9.20 -5.84
C LYS A 152 -23.22 -8.12 -6.70
N GLU A 153 -23.50 -6.97 -6.08
CA GLU A 153 -24.42 -5.97 -6.60
C GLU A 153 -23.75 -4.79 -7.29
N ASP A 154 -22.43 -4.55 -7.13
CA ASP A 154 -21.78 -3.45 -7.84
C ASP A 154 -21.83 -3.69 -9.35
N TRP A 155 -22.15 -2.67 -10.11
CA TRP A 155 -22.26 -2.74 -11.57
C TRP A 155 -20.88 -2.94 -12.25
N ASP A 156 -19.76 -2.56 -11.62
CA ASP A 156 -18.40 -2.72 -12.14
C ASP A 156 -17.80 -4.07 -11.72
N GLN A 157 -17.28 -4.80 -12.70
CA GLN A 157 -16.69 -6.12 -12.47
C GLN A 157 -15.42 -6.05 -11.61
N THR A 158 -14.61 -4.99 -11.77
CA THR A 158 -13.36 -4.83 -11.00
C THR A 158 -13.67 -4.58 -9.53
N VAL A 159 -14.72 -3.78 -9.25
CA VAL A 159 -15.19 -3.54 -7.88
C VAL A 159 -15.65 -4.84 -7.23
N ARG A 160 -16.52 -5.62 -7.94
CA ARG A 160 -16.95 -6.93 -7.43
C ARG A 160 -15.79 -7.87 -7.14
N SER A 161 -14.79 -7.91 -8.03
CA SER A 161 -13.60 -8.75 -7.86
C SER A 161 -12.77 -8.32 -6.64
N ARG A 162 -12.53 -7.02 -6.46
CA ARG A 162 -11.81 -6.50 -5.31
C ARG A 162 -12.54 -6.69 -3.99
N ALA A 163 -13.87 -6.59 -3.99
CA ALA A 163 -14.68 -6.87 -2.80
C ALA A 163 -14.58 -8.35 -2.38
N ARG A 164 -14.56 -9.29 -3.34
CA ARG A 164 -14.34 -10.72 -3.05
C ARG A 164 -12.95 -10.98 -2.48
N GLU A 165 -11.90 -10.41 -3.11
CA GLU A 165 -10.52 -10.50 -2.61
C GLU A 165 -10.41 -9.95 -1.17
N ALA A 166 -11.06 -8.82 -0.89
CA ALA A 166 -11.10 -8.23 0.45
C ALA A 166 -11.75 -9.17 1.47
N LEU A 167 -12.89 -9.77 1.12
CA LEU A 167 -13.59 -10.74 1.99
C LEU A 167 -12.71 -11.95 2.32
N GLU A 168 -11.93 -12.46 1.36
CA GLU A 168 -11.01 -13.57 1.60
C GLU A 168 -9.92 -13.21 2.61
N ARG A 169 -9.45 -11.96 2.62
CA ARG A 169 -8.43 -11.47 3.57
C ARG A 169 -8.97 -11.22 4.98
N ILE A 170 -10.29 -10.99 5.11
CA ILE A 170 -10.96 -10.68 6.38
C ILE A 170 -11.43 -11.95 7.11
N ARG A 171 -11.29 -13.12 6.50
CA ARG A 171 -11.69 -14.41 7.08
C ARG A 171 -10.96 -14.74 8.38
#